data_48ecd47dd11bf7bc087dd77763a5bb6f
#
_entry.id   48ecd47dd11bf7bc087dd77763a5bb6f
#
_cell.length_a   1.000
_cell.length_b   1.000
_cell.length_c   1.000
_cell.angle_alpha   90.00
_cell.angle_beta   90.00
_cell.angle_gamma   90.00
#
_symmetry.space_group_name_H-M   'P 1'
#
loop_
_entity.id
_entity.type
_entity.pdbx_description
1 polymer ?
#
loop_
_entity_poly.entity_id
_entity_poly.type
_entity_poly.pdbx_seq_one_letter_code
_entity_poly.pdbx_strand_id
1 'polypeptide(L)'
;LKPIEVSPKLLPEMVFFRGQTAPVQQRNSSGVHFADGFFFLVGLVDNSGYSSGLREKYQGYLIAEVPLEIGGHTLKPGAYGFGFLEGNKFVVMDLGANDVVNGTSTKDAEMKRPVPLQIVGAKDAGKYRLYHGREYVEFWRAK
;
A
#
# COMPACT_ATOMS: atom_id res chain seq x y z
N LEU A 1 16.50 6.45 -0.51
CA LEU A 1 15.89 6.65 0.79
C LEU A 1 15.49 5.32 1.41
N LYS A 2 15.78 5.17 2.68
CA LYS A 2 15.35 3.97 3.39
C LYS A 2 13.88 4.10 3.75
N PRO A 3 13.11 3.00 3.68
CA PRO A 3 11.77 2.97 4.24
C PRO A 3 11.85 3.25 5.74
N ILE A 4 10.89 3.97 6.26
CA ILE A 4 10.79 4.24 7.68
C ILE A 4 9.52 3.64 8.23
N GLU A 5 9.56 3.25 9.49
CA GLU A 5 8.37 2.82 10.19
C GLU A 5 7.46 4.03 10.40
N VAL A 6 6.18 3.86 10.04
CA VAL A 6 5.21 4.93 10.18
C VAL A 6 4.68 4.93 11.61
N SER A 7 4.86 6.06 12.29
CA SER A 7 4.32 6.20 13.64
C SER A 7 2.81 6.45 13.58
N PRO A 8 2.07 6.16 14.67
CA PRO A 8 0.64 6.46 14.74
C PRO A 8 0.29 7.92 14.49
N LYS A 9 1.26 8.82 14.58
CA LYS A 9 1.03 10.25 14.31
C LYS A 9 0.93 10.57 12.82
N LEU A 10 1.48 9.71 11.95
CA LEU A 10 1.49 9.94 10.51
C LEU A 10 0.25 9.37 9.82
N LEU A 11 -0.20 8.18 10.24
CA LEU A 11 -1.45 7.61 9.74
C LEU A 11 -2.53 7.82 10.78
N PRO A 12 -3.76 8.19 10.33
CA PRO A 12 -4.88 8.31 11.28
C PRO A 12 -5.24 6.94 11.85
N GLU A 13 -5.83 6.95 13.04
CA GLU A 13 -6.31 5.70 13.68
C GLU A 13 -7.46 5.07 12.90
N MET A 14 -8.28 5.90 12.27
CA MET A 14 -9.44 5.47 11.48
C MET A 14 -9.34 6.08 10.11
N VAL A 15 -9.64 5.29 9.08
CA VAL A 15 -9.64 5.77 7.70
C VAL A 15 -10.99 5.50 7.05
N PHE A 16 -11.37 6.40 6.14
CA PHE A 16 -12.64 6.34 5.44
C PHE A 16 -12.47 5.62 4.11
N PHE A 17 -13.33 4.63 3.85
CA PHE A 17 -13.36 3.94 2.58
C PHE A 17 -14.78 3.44 2.31
N ARG A 18 -15.31 3.77 1.14
CA ARG A 18 -16.62 3.30 0.68
C ARG A 18 -17.74 3.56 1.70
N GLY A 19 -17.81 4.75 2.26
CA GLY A 19 -18.89 5.15 3.16
C GLY A 19 -18.77 4.65 4.60
N GLN A 20 -17.70 3.96 4.94
CA GLN A 20 -17.44 3.43 6.27
C GLN A 20 -16.05 3.80 6.74
N THR A 21 -15.84 3.73 8.05
CA THR A 21 -14.50 3.88 8.61
C THR A 21 -14.00 2.53 9.12
N ALA A 22 -12.69 2.38 9.14
CA ALA A 22 -12.05 1.17 9.66
C ALA A 22 -10.77 1.57 10.40
N PRO A 23 -10.43 0.87 11.48
CA PRO A 23 -9.19 1.16 12.19
C PRO A 23 -7.97 0.69 11.39
N VAL A 24 -6.91 1.48 11.46
CA VAL A 24 -5.62 1.14 10.85
C VAL A 24 -4.85 0.25 11.81
N GLN A 25 -4.26 -0.83 11.29
CA GLN A 25 -3.38 -1.69 12.07
C GLN A 25 -2.02 -1.03 12.17
N GLN A 26 -1.78 -0.30 13.25
CA GLN A 26 -0.55 0.49 13.41
C GLN A 26 0.73 -0.36 13.34
N ARG A 27 0.66 -1.62 13.76
CA ARG A 27 1.79 -2.55 13.71
C ARG A 27 2.14 -2.98 12.28
N ASN A 28 1.17 -2.90 11.38
CA ASN A 28 1.32 -3.32 9.99
C ASN A 28 1.25 -2.11 9.10
N SER A 29 2.10 -1.13 9.36
CA SER A 29 2.21 0.10 8.59
C SER A 29 3.67 0.39 8.27
N SER A 30 3.90 1.13 7.19
CA SER A 30 5.22 1.50 6.75
C SER A 30 5.14 2.76 5.88
N GLY A 31 6.27 3.27 5.44
CA GLY A 31 6.26 4.43 4.57
C GLY A 31 7.63 4.76 4.04
N VAL A 32 7.66 5.68 3.09
CA VAL A 32 8.88 6.26 2.54
C VAL A 32 8.82 7.77 2.76
N HIS A 33 9.87 8.31 3.34
CA HIS A 33 10.03 9.74 3.48
C HIS A 33 11.01 10.21 2.40
N PHE A 34 10.49 10.94 1.42
CA PHE A 34 11.31 11.41 0.30
C PHE A 34 12.18 12.60 0.73
N ALA A 35 13.25 12.84 -0.03
CA ALA A 35 14.24 13.88 0.30
C ALA A 35 13.65 15.29 0.36
N ASP A 36 12.57 15.55 -0.39
CA ASP A 36 11.90 16.85 -0.38
C ASP A 36 10.82 16.98 0.70
N GLY A 37 10.73 16.01 1.60
CA GLY A 37 9.84 16.07 2.75
C GLY A 37 8.48 15.43 2.57
N PHE A 38 8.13 15.01 1.36
CA PHE A 38 6.85 14.33 1.13
C PHE A 38 6.90 12.85 1.52
N PHE A 39 5.73 12.26 1.74
CA PHE A 39 5.59 10.88 2.19
C PHE A 39 4.77 10.02 1.25
N PHE A 40 5.06 8.73 1.27
CA PHE A 40 4.16 7.67 0.83
C PHE A 40 3.94 6.77 2.04
N LEU A 41 2.71 6.64 2.48
CA LEU A 41 2.35 5.93 3.71
C LEU A 41 1.39 4.80 3.39
N VAL A 42 1.62 3.64 4.01
CA VAL A 42 0.74 2.47 3.85
C VAL A 42 0.45 1.84 5.20
N GLY A 43 -0.71 1.23 5.34
CA GLY A 43 -1.06 0.46 6.52
C GLY A 43 -2.17 -0.52 6.21
N LEU A 44 -2.13 -1.70 6.83
CA LEU A 44 -3.26 -2.61 6.78
C LEU A 44 -4.40 -2.08 7.63
N VAL A 45 -5.64 -2.44 7.29
CA VAL A 45 -6.82 -2.01 8.02
C VAL A 45 -7.57 -3.22 8.56
N ASP A 46 -8.32 -3.00 9.62
CA ASP A 46 -9.29 -3.98 10.10
C ASP A 46 -10.56 -3.80 9.26
N ASN A 47 -10.70 -4.63 8.25
CA ASN A 47 -11.80 -4.53 7.29
C ASN A 47 -13.00 -5.43 7.63
N SER A 48 -13.08 -5.93 8.87
CA SER A 48 -14.11 -6.87 9.27
C SER A 48 -15.54 -6.32 9.16
N GLY A 49 -15.71 -4.99 9.17
CA GLY A 49 -17.01 -4.34 9.01
C GLY A 49 -17.48 -4.24 7.57
N TYR A 50 -16.67 -4.61 6.60
CA TYR A 50 -17.04 -4.55 5.17
C TYR A 50 -17.61 -5.88 4.69
N SER A 51 -18.32 -5.84 3.55
CA SER A 51 -18.84 -7.08 2.93
C SER A 51 -17.69 -8.00 2.51
N SER A 52 -17.97 -9.29 2.37
CA SER A 52 -16.96 -10.28 2.02
C SER A 52 -16.26 -9.97 0.69
N GLY A 53 -17.02 -9.56 -0.33
CA GLY A 53 -16.44 -9.20 -1.62
C GLY A 53 -15.51 -8.01 -1.53
N LEU A 54 -15.85 -7.01 -0.72
CA LEU A 54 -15.00 -5.83 -0.55
C LEU A 54 -13.78 -6.13 0.31
N ARG A 55 -13.91 -7.00 1.33
CA ARG A 55 -12.79 -7.40 2.17
C ARG A 55 -11.68 -8.10 1.40
N GLU A 56 -12.02 -8.83 0.36
CA GLU A 56 -11.01 -9.48 -0.49
C GLU A 56 -10.11 -8.45 -1.18
N LYS A 57 -10.67 -7.30 -1.55
CA LYS A 57 -9.95 -6.26 -2.28
C LYS A 57 -9.35 -5.18 -1.38
N TYR A 58 -10.07 -4.81 -0.33
CA TYR A 58 -9.66 -3.73 0.57
C TYR A 58 -8.93 -4.30 1.77
N GLN A 59 -7.62 -4.43 1.65
CA GLN A 59 -6.76 -4.98 2.69
C GLN A 59 -5.99 -3.90 3.42
N GLY A 60 -5.66 -2.82 2.74
CA GLY A 60 -4.90 -1.75 3.31
C GLY A 60 -5.27 -0.39 2.74
N TYR A 61 -4.70 0.64 3.35
CA TYR A 61 -4.92 2.03 2.99
C TYR A 61 -3.57 2.66 2.68
N LEU A 62 -3.52 3.49 1.65
CA LEU A 62 -2.31 4.22 1.33
C LEU A 62 -2.60 5.70 1.12
N ILE A 63 -1.61 6.51 1.44
CA ILE A 63 -1.62 7.93 1.17
C ILE A 63 -0.34 8.26 0.39
N ALA A 64 -0.52 8.79 -0.82
CA ALA A 64 0.59 9.23 -1.65
C ALA A 64 0.56 10.76 -1.73
N GLU A 65 1.60 11.40 -1.22
CA GLU A 65 1.72 12.86 -1.30
C GLU A 65 2.34 13.31 -2.63
N VAL A 66 2.86 12.36 -3.40
CA VAL A 66 3.49 12.60 -4.70
C VAL A 66 2.96 11.59 -5.70
N PRO A 67 3.01 11.88 -7.01
CA PRO A 67 2.63 10.87 -8.00
C PRO A 67 3.63 9.72 -7.99
N LEU A 68 3.12 8.51 -8.16
CA LEU A 68 3.92 7.28 -8.13
C LEU A 68 3.68 6.45 -9.38
N GLU A 69 4.73 5.71 -9.76
CA GLU A 69 4.57 4.54 -10.61
C GLU A 69 4.48 3.34 -9.68
N ILE A 70 3.40 2.59 -9.75
CA ILE A 70 3.17 1.43 -8.89
C ILE A 70 2.44 0.34 -9.66
N GLY A 71 2.96 -0.88 -9.58
CA GLY A 71 2.34 -2.02 -10.27
C GLY A 71 2.23 -1.85 -11.77
N GLY A 72 3.10 -1.04 -12.39
CA GLY A 72 3.08 -0.77 -13.83
C GLY A 72 2.14 0.35 -14.25
N HIS A 73 1.59 1.11 -13.30
CA HIS A 73 0.64 2.19 -13.58
C HIS A 73 1.00 3.44 -12.81
N THR A 74 0.57 4.59 -13.33
CA THR A 74 0.76 5.88 -12.66
C THR A 74 -0.39 6.13 -11.69
N LEU A 75 -0.05 6.47 -10.45
CA LEU A 75 -1.02 6.81 -9.41
C LEU A 75 -0.86 8.27 -9.04
N LYS A 76 -1.95 9.02 -9.13
CA LYS A 76 -1.95 10.44 -8.73
C LYS A 76 -1.89 10.57 -7.20
N PRO A 77 -1.39 11.71 -6.68
CA PRO A 77 -1.43 11.93 -5.23
C PRO A 77 -2.85 11.81 -4.69
N GLY A 78 -2.98 11.22 -3.51
CA GLY A 78 -4.27 11.06 -2.87
C GLY A 78 -4.27 9.91 -1.89
N ALA A 79 -5.47 9.60 -1.39
CA ALA A 79 -5.72 8.51 -0.46
C ALA A 79 -6.49 7.40 -1.17
N TYR A 80 -6.09 6.15 -0.93
CA TYR A 80 -6.61 5.00 -1.66
C TYR A 80 -6.68 3.77 -0.77
N GLY A 81 -7.54 2.82 -1.16
CA GLY A 81 -7.49 1.46 -0.64
C GLY A 81 -6.70 0.57 -1.59
N PHE A 82 -6.13 -0.51 -1.08
CA PHE A 82 -5.40 -1.45 -1.93
C PHE A 82 -5.54 -2.88 -1.43
N GLY A 83 -5.22 -3.83 -2.31
CA GLY A 83 -5.19 -5.23 -1.95
C GLY A 83 -4.36 -6.07 -2.90
N PHE A 84 -3.87 -7.19 -2.38
CA PHE A 84 -3.19 -8.22 -3.16
C PHE A 84 -4.14 -9.40 -3.30
N LEU A 85 -4.50 -9.72 -4.53
CA LEU A 85 -5.52 -10.72 -4.84
C LEU A 85 -4.87 -12.00 -5.36
N GLU A 86 -5.65 -13.09 -5.35
CA GLU A 86 -5.20 -14.35 -5.92
C GLU A 86 -4.84 -14.19 -7.40
N GLY A 87 -3.91 -15.02 -7.87
CA GLY A 87 -3.45 -14.97 -9.25
C GLY A 87 -2.43 -13.86 -9.52
N ASN A 88 -1.71 -13.44 -8.49
CA ASN A 88 -0.68 -12.39 -8.59
C ASN A 88 -1.25 -11.06 -9.08
N LYS A 89 -2.38 -10.66 -8.54
CA LYS A 89 -3.04 -9.40 -8.88
C LYS A 89 -2.89 -8.40 -7.76
N PHE A 90 -2.67 -7.15 -8.14
CA PHE A 90 -2.59 -6.03 -7.21
C PHE A 90 -3.59 -4.97 -7.66
N VAL A 91 -4.40 -4.48 -6.73
CA VAL A 91 -5.41 -3.48 -7.05
C VAL A 91 -5.27 -2.27 -6.14
N VAL A 92 -5.44 -1.08 -6.70
CA VAL A 92 -5.61 0.16 -5.95
C VAL A 92 -6.98 0.73 -6.31
N MET A 93 -7.71 1.16 -5.30
CA MET A 93 -9.06 1.67 -5.45
C MET A 93 -9.15 3.08 -4.87
N ASP A 94 -9.98 3.93 -5.49
CA ASP A 94 -10.32 5.22 -4.88
C ASP A 94 -11.25 4.99 -3.68
N LEU A 95 -11.59 6.04 -2.95
CA LEU A 95 -12.41 5.93 -1.74
C LEU A 95 -13.85 5.51 -2.01
N GLY A 96 -14.28 5.52 -3.27
CA GLY A 96 -15.57 4.98 -3.70
C GLY A 96 -15.51 3.51 -4.10
N ALA A 97 -14.37 2.86 -3.89
CA ALA A 97 -14.10 1.46 -4.24
C ALA A 97 -14.05 1.21 -5.76
N ASN A 98 -13.73 2.24 -6.54
CA ASN A 98 -13.50 2.09 -7.98
C ASN A 98 -12.04 1.75 -8.23
N ASP A 99 -11.77 0.76 -9.08
CA ASP A 99 -10.40 0.37 -9.41
C ASP A 99 -9.70 1.48 -10.20
N VAL A 100 -8.57 1.96 -9.71
CA VAL A 100 -7.75 2.95 -10.41
C VAL A 100 -6.43 2.36 -10.88
N VAL A 101 -5.97 1.26 -10.27
CA VAL A 101 -4.82 0.49 -10.74
C VAL A 101 -5.17 -0.98 -10.68
N ASN A 102 -4.95 -1.69 -11.78
CA ASN A 102 -5.01 -3.14 -11.85
C ASN A 102 -3.66 -3.62 -12.33
N GLY A 103 -2.82 -4.01 -11.41
CA GLY A 103 -1.44 -4.41 -11.68
C GLY A 103 -1.20 -5.87 -11.40
N THR A 104 0.06 -6.27 -11.53
CA THR A 104 0.51 -7.63 -11.27
C THR A 104 1.49 -7.61 -10.11
N SER A 105 1.30 -8.50 -9.15
CA SER A 105 2.25 -8.71 -8.08
C SER A 105 3.21 -9.83 -8.43
N THR A 106 4.35 -9.86 -7.75
CA THR A 106 5.37 -10.90 -7.92
C THR A 106 5.54 -11.60 -6.58
N LYS A 107 5.73 -12.91 -6.63
CA LYS A 107 6.00 -13.69 -5.41
C LYS A 107 7.50 -13.79 -5.21
N ASP A 108 7.97 -13.42 -4.01
CA ASP A 108 9.36 -13.56 -3.62
C ASP A 108 9.52 -14.85 -2.83
N ALA A 109 9.82 -15.94 -3.52
CA ALA A 109 9.94 -17.26 -2.92
C ALA A 109 11.14 -17.37 -1.96
N GLU A 110 12.09 -16.44 -2.03
CA GLU A 110 13.27 -16.42 -1.17
C GLU A 110 13.07 -15.67 0.13
N MET A 111 11.95 -15.01 0.28
CA MET A 111 11.60 -14.29 1.52
C MET A 111 11.46 -15.27 2.67
N LYS A 112 12.40 -15.23 3.60
CA LYS A 112 12.44 -16.20 4.70
C LYS A 112 11.47 -15.88 5.83
N ARG A 113 11.26 -14.60 6.11
CA ARG A 113 10.42 -14.15 7.23
C ARG A 113 9.43 -13.11 6.74
N PRO A 114 8.38 -13.53 6.03
CA PRO A 114 7.40 -12.57 5.56
C PRO A 114 6.65 -11.95 6.74
N VAL A 115 6.37 -10.67 6.62
CA VAL A 115 5.52 -9.94 7.57
C VAL A 115 4.28 -9.48 6.84
N PRO A 116 3.20 -9.12 7.55
CA PRO A 116 1.94 -8.75 6.88
C PRO A 116 2.07 -7.59 5.92
N LEU A 117 2.89 -6.59 6.23
CA LEU A 117 3.10 -5.44 5.36
C LEU A 117 4.47 -4.81 5.63
N GLN A 118 5.23 -4.52 4.58
CA GLN A 118 6.50 -3.80 4.71
C GLN A 118 6.89 -3.15 3.39
N ILE A 119 7.74 -2.14 3.48
CA ILE A 119 8.39 -1.53 2.32
C ILE A 119 9.88 -1.78 2.44
N VAL A 120 10.48 -2.24 1.35
CA VAL A 120 11.92 -2.54 1.27
C VAL A 120 12.50 -1.83 0.06
N GLY A 121 13.70 -1.27 0.18
CA GLY A 121 14.40 -0.68 -0.96
C GLY A 121 14.74 -1.75 -1.99
N ALA A 122 14.52 -1.46 -3.27
CA ALA A 122 14.92 -2.33 -4.36
C ALA A 122 16.40 -2.13 -4.70
N LYS A 123 16.96 -3.00 -5.55
CA LYS A 123 18.36 -2.89 -5.95
C LYS A 123 18.66 -1.55 -6.65
N ASP A 124 17.71 -1.07 -7.46
CA ASP A 124 17.87 0.19 -8.14
C ASP A 124 17.57 1.35 -7.19
N ALA A 125 18.44 2.35 -7.16
CA ALA A 125 18.24 3.53 -6.30
C ALA A 125 16.94 4.24 -6.66
N GLY A 126 16.19 4.64 -5.64
CA GLY A 126 14.92 5.34 -5.82
C GLY A 126 13.73 4.45 -6.11
N LYS A 127 13.93 3.13 -6.20
CA LYS A 127 12.87 2.15 -6.37
C LYS A 127 12.65 1.36 -5.08
N TYR A 128 11.42 0.94 -4.87
CA TYR A 128 11.00 0.27 -3.63
C TYR A 128 10.08 -0.88 -3.96
N ARG A 129 9.95 -1.79 -3.00
CA ARG A 129 8.99 -2.89 -3.07
C ARG A 129 8.02 -2.79 -1.90
N LEU A 130 6.74 -2.84 -2.21
CA LEU A 130 5.69 -2.96 -1.20
C LEU A 130 5.32 -4.43 -1.10
N TYR A 131 5.62 -5.04 0.04
CA TYR A 131 5.35 -6.45 0.31
C TYR A 131 4.08 -6.64 1.13
N HIS A 132 3.29 -7.63 0.74
CA HIS A 132 2.22 -8.20 1.54
C HIS A 132 2.54 -9.69 1.68
N GLY A 133 3.09 -10.08 2.82
CA GLY A 133 3.66 -11.41 2.96
C GLY A 133 4.83 -11.60 2.00
N ARG A 134 4.74 -12.59 1.13
CA ARG A 134 5.77 -12.85 0.10
C ARG A 134 5.49 -12.22 -1.24
N GLU A 135 4.31 -11.64 -1.43
CA GLU A 135 3.98 -10.97 -2.68
C GLU A 135 4.36 -9.50 -2.61
N TYR A 136 4.82 -8.94 -3.74
CA TYR A 136 5.20 -7.53 -3.77
C TYR A 136 4.88 -6.89 -5.11
N VAL A 137 4.79 -5.56 -5.09
CA VAL A 137 4.81 -4.72 -6.28
C VAL A 137 5.94 -3.72 -6.14
N GLU A 138 6.56 -3.36 -7.26
CA GLU A 138 7.56 -2.29 -7.25
C GLU A 138 6.88 -0.95 -7.44
N PHE A 139 7.43 0.06 -6.80
CA PHE A 139 6.97 1.42 -7.00
C PHE A 139 8.15 2.38 -6.91
N TRP A 140 7.97 3.54 -7.52
CA TRP A 140 8.93 4.63 -7.45
C TRP A 140 8.19 5.94 -7.69
N ARG A 141 8.83 7.03 -7.34
CA ARG A 141 8.25 8.33 -7.53
C ARG A 141 8.20 8.66 -9.02
N ALA A 142 7.02 9.01 -9.53
CA ALA A 142 6.86 9.42 -10.91
C ALA A 142 7.44 10.82 -11.13
N LYS A 143 7.91 11.07 -12.32
CA LYS A 143 8.46 12.37 -12.68
C LYS A 143 7.38 13.39 -13.02
#